data_4c015be3d419b1f53e0e8ae588cf6e30
#
_entry.id   4c015be3d419b1f53e0e8ae588cf6e30
#
_cell.length_a   1.000
_cell.length_b   1.000
_cell.length_c   1.000
_cell.angle_alpha   90.00
_cell.angle_beta   90.00
_cell.angle_gamma   90.00
#
_symmetry.space_group_name_H-M   'P 1'
#
loop_
_entity.id
_entity.type
_entity.pdbx_description
1 polymer ?
#
loop_
_entity_poly.entity_id
_entity_poly.type
_entity_poly.pdbx_seq_one_letter_code
_entity_poly.pdbx_strand_id
1 'polypeptide(L)'
;MTQTTRSVPTAFEITRRENCFQGFYKLDKLYLRHELFDGGTSKEISRELFVRHDAVCVLPYDAKRDEVVLIEQFRVGAVQKTGNPWLIELVAGLIDKDEQPEEVAHREAEEEAGLVFGALWPITKYFPSPGGSDEFVHLFMGQCDSQGAGGLHGLESEGEDIRVTVWSFDDAMQAVADGRIINAATIIALQWLALNRAEIRGLWS
;
A
#
# COMPACT_ATOMS: atom_id res chain seq x y z
N MET A 1 12.15 -21.57 36.29
CA MET A 1 10.93 -21.64 35.45
C MET A 1 11.37 -21.97 34.05
N THR A 2 11.22 -23.21 33.61
CA THR A 2 11.55 -23.68 32.26
C THR A 2 10.52 -23.03 31.29
N GLN A 3 10.95 -22.10 30.44
CA GLN A 3 10.17 -21.69 29.28
C GLN A 3 9.99 -22.91 28.39
N THR A 4 8.81 -23.51 28.45
CA THR A 4 8.39 -24.49 27.44
C THR A 4 8.30 -23.68 26.12
N THR A 5 9.22 -23.93 25.19
CA THR A 5 9.11 -23.42 23.81
C THR A 5 7.87 -24.04 23.21
N ARG A 6 6.73 -23.31 23.29
CA ARG A 6 5.51 -23.70 22.58
C ARG A 6 5.82 -23.67 21.09
N SER A 7 5.54 -24.74 20.37
CA SER A 7 5.63 -24.75 18.91
C SER A 7 4.64 -23.72 18.35
N VAL A 8 5.11 -22.91 17.41
CA VAL A 8 4.22 -22.00 16.69
C VAL A 8 3.32 -22.84 15.79
N PRO A 9 1.98 -22.70 15.86
CA PRO A 9 1.07 -23.37 14.96
C PRO A 9 1.40 -23.05 13.49
N THR A 10 1.41 -24.07 12.64
CA THR A 10 1.73 -23.92 11.20
C THR A 10 0.72 -24.58 10.28
N ALA A 11 -0.10 -25.50 10.79
CA ALA A 11 -1.05 -26.23 9.97
C ALA A 11 -2.44 -25.58 9.99
N PHE A 12 -3.02 -25.52 8.81
CA PHE A 12 -4.41 -25.16 8.60
C PHE A 12 -4.99 -25.96 7.43
N GLU A 13 -6.32 -26.07 7.39
CA GLU A 13 -7.07 -26.72 6.33
C GLU A 13 -8.26 -25.87 5.94
N ILE A 14 -8.40 -25.57 4.66
CA ILE A 14 -9.62 -24.98 4.11
C ILE A 14 -10.53 -26.14 3.71
N THR A 15 -11.59 -26.38 4.49
CA THR A 15 -12.51 -27.48 4.28
C THR A 15 -13.55 -27.20 3.19
N ARG A 16 -13.88 -25.90 2.99
CA ARG A 16 -14.84 -25.46 1.96
C ARG A 16 -14.62 -24.00 1.63
N ARG A 17 -14.86 -23.66 0.35
CA ARG A 17 -14.87 -22.28 -0.15
C ARG A 17 -16.17 -22.03 -0.91
N GLU A 18 -16.85 -20.95 -0.60
CA GLU A 18 -18.05 -20.49 -1.28
C GLU A 18 -17.83 -19.10 -1.86
N ASN A 19 -18.18 -18.89 -3.11
CA ASN A 19 -18.22 -17.56 -3.68
C ASN A 19 -19.53 -16.87 -3.28
N CYS A 20 -19.43 -15.77 -2.54
CA CYS A 20 -20.60 -15.00 -2.09
C CYS A 20 -20.95 -13.86 -3.05
N PHE A 21 -19.93 -13.28 -3.71
CA PHE A 21 -20.09 -12.20 -4.67
C PHE A 21 -18.93 -12.20 -5.68
N GLN A 22 -19.24 -11.86 -6.93
CA GLN A 22 -18.26 -11.67 -7.99
C GLN A 22 -18.62 -10.42 -8.79
N GLY A 23 -17.78 -9.40 -8.67
CA GLY A 23 -17.82 -8.17 -9.46
C GLY A 23 -16.41 -7.86 -9.93
N PHE A 24 -15.99 -6.59 -9.88
CA PHE A 24 -14.58 -6.23 -10.05
C PHE A 24 -13.73 -6.93 -8.99
N TYR A 25 -14.16 -6.85 -7.74
CA TYR A 25 -13.60 -7.66 -6.67
C TYR A 25 -14.47 -8.88 -6.39
N LYS A 26 -13.95 -9.77 -5.56
CA LYS A 26 -14.59 -11.02 -5.18
C LYS A 26 -14.74 -11.10 -3.66
N LEU A 27 -15.87 -11.62 -3.18
CA LEU A 27 -16.06 -11.96 -1.78
C LEU A 27 -16.29 -13.46 -1.68
N ASP A 28 -15.40 -14.15 -0.97
CA ASP A 28 -15.51 -15.57 -0.68
C ASP A 28 -15.81 -15.79 0.80
N LYS A 29 -16.49 -16.89 1.11
CA LYS A 29 -16.63 -17.43 2.45
C LYS A 29 -15.82 -18.72 2.57
N LEU A 30 -14.83 -18.69 3.45
CA LEU A 30 -13.96 -19.83 3.74
C LEU A 30 -14.43 -20.53 5.00
N TYR A 31 -14.48 -21.86 4.98
CA TYR A 31 -14.62 -22.72 6.16
C TYR A 31 -13.28 -23.37 6.39
N LEU A 32 -12.77 -23.27 7.59
CA LEU A 32 -11.40 -23.71 7.86
C LEU A 32 -11.19 -24.17 9.31
N ARG A 33 -10.12 -24.92 9.50
CA ARG A 33 -9.58 -25.31 10.80
C ARG A 33 -8.10 -24.95 10.84
N HIS A 34 -7.58 -24.67 12.02
CA HIS A 34 -6.16 -24.39 12.22
C HIS A 34 -5.68 -24.95 13.54
N GLU A 35 -4.39 -25.14 13.67
CA GLU A 35 -3.76 -25.50 14.93
C GLU A 35 -3.96 -24.43 15.99
N LEU A 36 -4.05 -24.87 17.25
CA LEU A 36 -4.16 -24.00 18.41
C LEU A 36 -2.82 -23.87 19.13
N PHE A 37 -2.56 -22.73 19.74
CA PHE A 37 -1.32 -22.50 20.51
C PHE A 37 -1.18 -23.44 21.72
N ASP A 38 -2.28 -23.97 22.25
CA ASP A 38 -2.28 -24.97 23.33
C ASP A 38 -2.22 -26.41 22.84
N GLY A 39 -2.09 -26.60 21.52
CA GLY A 39 -2.10 -27.88 20.83
C GLY A 39 -3.50 -28.31 20.39
N GLY A 40 -3.52 -29.28 19.46
CA GLY A 40 -4.76 -29.72 18.81
C GLY A 40 -5.23 -28.79 17.72
N THR A 41 -6.46 -28.99 17.23
CA THR A 41 -7.03 -28.29 16.09
C THR A 41 -8.31 -27.56 16.51
N SER A 42 -8.53 -26.38 15.96
CA SER A 42 -9.76 -25.61 16.20
C SER A 42 -11.01 -26.36 15.73
N LYS A 43 -12.17 -25.99 16.25
CA LYS A 43 -13.43 -26.32 15.57
C LYS A 43 -13.42 -25.65 14.20
N GLU A 44 -14.28 -26.13 13.30
CA GLU A 44 -14.50 -25.45 12.04
C GLU A 44 -15.03 -24.04 12.29
N ILE A 45 -14.37 -23.05 11.71
CA ILE A 45 -14.76 -21.65 11.75
C ILE A 45 -15.02 -21.17 10.33
N SER A 46 -15.83 -20.13 10.16
CA SER A 46 -16.00 -19.47 8.86
C SER A 46 -15.48 -18.05 8.91
N ARG A 47 -14.92 -17.59 7.78
CA ARG A 47 -14.44 -16.23 7.55
C ARG A 47 -14.85 -15.76 6.16
N GLU A 48 -15.22 -14.51 6.06
CA GLU A 48 -15.41 -13.83 4.80
C GLU A 48 -14.08 -13.24 4.36
N LEU A 49 -13.71 -13.45 3.10
CA LEU A 49 -12.47 -13.00 2.51
C LEU A 49 -12.78 -12.10 1.31
N PHE A 50 -12.41 -10.85 1.42
CA PHE A 50 -12.38 -9.90 0.31
C PHE A 50 -11.14 -10.18 -0.52
N VAL A 51 -11.34 -10.85 -1.67
CA VAL A 51 -10.24 -11.27 -2.55
C VAL A 51 -9.87 -10.12 -3.46
N ARG A 52 -8.60 -9.72 -3.41
CA ARG A 52 -8.06 -8.59 -4.17
C ARG A 52 -6.79 -8.99 -4.92
N HIS A 53 -6.43 -8.18 -5.91
CA HIS A 53 -5.09 -8.20 -6.47
C HIS A 53 -4.11 -7.59 -5.45
N ASP A 54 -2.86 -8.04 -5.52
CA ASP A 54 -1.77 -7.37 -4.83
C ASP A 54 -1.58 -5.97 -5.40
N ALA A 55 -0.99 -5.07 -4.60
CA ALA A 55 -0.79 -3.69 -4.98
C ALA A 55 0.66 -3.26 -4.82
N VAL A 56 1.06 -2.29 -5.63
CA VAL A 56 2.31 -1.56 -5.49
C VAL A 56 1.99 -0.16 -5.03
N CYS A 57 2.75 0.35 -4.05
CA CYS A 57 2.74 1.75 -3.66
C CYS A 57 4.17 2.29 -3.71
N VAL A 58 4.34 3.50 -4.24
CA VAL A 58 5.66 4.12 -4.38
C VAL A 58 5.65 5.53 -3.82
N LEU A 59 6.62 5.85 -2.97
CA LEU A 59 6.92 7.21 -2.54
C LEU A 59 7.96 7.82 -3.48
N PRO A 60 7.60 8.73 -4.40
CA PRO A 60 8.55 9.46 -5.20
C PRO A 60 9.29 10.45 -4.31
N TYR A 61 10.63 10.40 -4.32
CA TYR A 61 11.49 11.25 -3.50
C TYR A 61 12.62 11.88 -4.29
N ASP A 62 12.69 13.21 -4.24
CA ASP A 62 13.83 13.99 -4.70
C ASP A 62 14.80 14.25 -3.53
N ALA A 63 15.88 13.49 -3.49
CA ALA A 63 16.87 13.56 -2.42
C ALA A 63 17.67 14.86 -2.41
N LYS A 64 17.81 15.53 -3.57
CA LYS A 64 18.55 16.81 -3.70
C LYS A 64 17.76 17.97 -3.10
N ARG A 65 16.44 18.02 -3.43
CA ARG A 65 15.53 19.07 -2.94
C ARG A 65 14.90 18.73 -1.61
N ASP A 66 14.99 17.45 -1.21
CA ASP A 66 14.36 16.92 -0.02
C ASP A 66 12.83 17.05 -0.08
N GLU A 67 12.29 16.67 -1.23
CA GLU A 67 10.89 16.78 -1.57
C GLU A 67 10.29 15.42 -1.91
N VAL A 68 9.02 15.24 -1.59
CA VAL A 68 8.21 14.08 -1.99
C VAL A 68 7.11 14.51 -2.93
N VAL A 69 6.74 13.64 -3.86
CA VAL A 69 5.58 13.88 -4.73
C VAL A 69 4.44 13.00 -4.23
N LEU A 70 3.30 13.61 -3.95
CA LEU A 70 2.11 12.95 -3.46
C LEU A 70 0.96 13.19 -4.43
N ILE A 71 0.05 12.23 -4.50
CA ILE A 71 -1.17 12.33 -5.28
C ILE A 71 -2.37 12.54 -4.37
N GLU A 72 -3.43 13.14 -4.89
CA GLU A 72 -4.71 13.25 -4.21
C GLU A 72 -5.81 12.80 -5.15
N GLN A 73 -6.62 11.84 -4.69
CA GLN A 73 -7.69 11.27 -5.49
C GLN A 73 -8.88 10.84 -4.63
N PHE A 74 -10.04 10.70 -5.28
CA PHE A 74 -11.27 10.23 -4.62
C PHE A 74 -11.18 8.75 -4.24
N ARG A 75 -11.50 8.43 -2.99
CA ARG A 75 -11.54 7.06 -2.49
C ARG A 75 -12.90 6.73 -1.87
N VAL A 76 -13.64 5.85 -2.52
CA VAL A 76 -14.97 5.43 -2.09
C VAL A 76 -14.99 4.92 -0.65
N GLY A 77 -13.94 4.25 -0.18
CA GLY A 77 -13.81 3.76 1.20
C GLY A 77 -13.80 4.85 2.26
N ALA A 78 -13.45 6.10 1.88
CA ALA A 78 -13.40 7.24 2.79
C ALA A 78 -14.75 7.99 2.90
N VAL A 79 -15.67 7.80 1.97
CA VAL A 79 -16.92 8.58 1.84
C VAL A 79 -17.72 8.70 3.13
N GLN A 80 -17.81 7.63 3.91
CA GLN A 80 -18.60 7.61 5.16
C GLN A 80 -17.77 7.84 6.43
N LYS A 81 -16.45 8.00 6.31
CA LYS A 81 -15.54 8.05 7.46
C LYS A 81 -14.89 9.41 7.65
N THR A 82 -14.64 10.10 6.55
CA THR A 82 -14.00 11.43 6.55
C THR A 82 -14.97 12.43 5.94
N GLY A 83 -14.97 13.65 6.36
CA GLY A 83 -15.77 14.70 5.71
C GLY A 83 -15.30 15.02 4.27
N ASN A 84 -14.14 14.52 3.89
CA ASN A 84 -13.52 14.69 2.58
C ASN A 84 -12.96 13.34 2.09
N PRO A 85 -13.54 12.72 1.03
CA PRO A 85 -13.07 11.45 0.49
C PRO A 85 -11.87 11.56 -0.47
N TRP A 86 -11.38 12.74 -0.77
CA TRP A 86 -10.13 12.93 -1.50
C TRP A 86 -8.97 12.75 -0.54
N LEU A 87 -8.20 11.69 -0.74
CA LEU A 87 -7.10 11.33 0.14
C LEU A 87 -5.75 11.67 -0.49
N ILE A 88 -4.82 12.14 0.35
CA ILE A 88 -3.42 12.35 -0.03
C ILE A 88 -2.71 11.01 0.11
N GLU A 89 -2.15 10.53 -0.99
CA GLU A 89 -1.64 9.18 -1.12
C GLU A 89 -0.31 9.12 -1.87
N LEU A 90 0.27 7.92 -1.94
CA LEU A 90 1.36 7.57 -2.83
C LEU A 90 0.84 7.24 -4.22
N VAL A 91 1.70 7.28 -5.22
CA VAL A 91 1.47 6.60 -6.50
C VAL A 91 1.23 5.12 -6.22
N ALA A 92 0.18 4.54 -6.80
CA ALA A 92 -0.20 3.15 -6.48
C ALA A 92 -0.99 2.49 -7.60
N GLY A 93 -0.65 1.23 -7.91
CA GLY A 93 -1.36 0.42 -8.88
C GLY A 93 -1.55 -1.02 -8.46
N LEU A 94 -2.47 -1.71 -9.13
CA LEU A 94 -2.72 -3.13 -8.94
C LEU A 94 -1.76 -3.98 -9.79
N ILE A 95 -1.36 -5.11 -9.24
CA ILE A 95 -0.67 -6.16 -9.98
C ILE A 95 -1.76 -7.07 -10.56
N ASP A 96 -2.38 -6.65 -11.64
CA ASP A 96 -3.50 -7.35 -12.30
C ASP A 96 -3.11 -8.06 -13.59
N LYS A 97 -1.87 -7.82 -14.05
CA LYS A 97 -1.23 -8.42 -15.23
C LYS A 97 -0.04 -9.28 -14.78
N ASP A 98 0.56 -9.98 -15.72
CA ASP A 98 1.80 -10.74 -15.48
C ASP A 98 3.01 -9.77 -15.49
N GLU A 99 2.99 -8.81 -14.54
CA GLU A 99 4.03 -7.80 -14.33
C GLU A 99 4.73 -8.03 -12.99
N GLN A 100 6.02 -7.66 -12.93
CA GLN A 100 6.72 -7.61 -11.65
C GLN A 100 6.36 -6.33 -10.90
N PRO A 101 6.39 -6.32 -9.55
CA PRO A 101 6.06 -5.13 -8.77
C PRO A 101 6.84 -3.87 -9.16
N GLU A 102 8.10 -4.03 -9.55
CA GLU A 102 8.96 -2.93 -10.00
C GLU A 102 8.48 -2.34 -11.34
N GLU A 103 7.96 -3.17 -12.25
CA GLU A 103 7.42 -2.72 -13.54
C GLU A 103 6.12 -1.92 -13.32
N VAL A 104 5.24 -2.40 -12.43
CA VAL A 104 4.04 -1.66 -12.02
C VAL A 104 4.42 -0.32 -11.40
N ALA A 105 5.45 -0.27 -10.53
CA ALA A 105 5.91 0.96 -9.91
C ALA A 105 6.31 2.04 -10.94
N HIS A 106 7.02 1.65 -11.99
CA HIS A 106 7.42 2.57 -13.06
C HIS A 106 6.24 3.02 -13.91
N ARG A 107 5.37 2.11 -14.31
CA ARG A 107 4.19 2.39 -15.12
C ARG A 107 3.24 3.36 -14.43
N GLU A 108 2.88 3.07 -13.18
CA GLU A 108 1.97 3.93 -12.40
C GLU A 108 2.57 5.31 -12.10
N ALA A 109 3.88 5.40 -11.92
CA ALA A 109 4.53 6.71 -11.74
C ALA A 109 4.36 7.61 -12.97
N GLU A 110 4.42 7.03 -14.16
CA GLU A 110 4.21 7.78 -15.40
C GLU A 110 2.72 8.11 -15.61
N GLU A 111 1.81 7.17 -15.38
CA GLU A 111 0.36 7.32 -15.60
C GLU A 111 -0.27 8.27 -14.57
N GLU A 112 0.00 8.09 -13.27
CA GLU A 112 -0.61 8.85 -12.18
C GLU A 112 0.10 10.18 -11.84
N ALA A 113 1.40 10.30 -12.15
CA ALA A 113 2.17 11.46 -11.72
C ALA A 113 3.07 12.09 -12.80
N GLY A 114 3.14 11.50 -14.01
CA GLY A 114 4.02 11.96 -15.08
C GLY A 114 5.51 11.88 -14.71
N LEU A 115 5.88 10.96 -13.81
CA LEU A 115 7.23 10.82 -13.28
C LEU A 115 7.97 9.64 -13.89
N VAL A 116 9.25 9.83 -14.15
CA VAL A 116 10.17 8.76 -14.51
C VAL A 116 11.12 8.53 -13.34
N PHE A 117 11.11 7.32 -12.79
CA PHE A 117 12.03 6.97 -11.71
C PHE A 117 13.42 6.59 -12.22
N GLY A 118 14.43 7.01 -11.46
CA GLY A 118 15.76 6.45 -11.54
C GLY A 118 15.83 5.10 -10.80
N ALA A 119 16.44 5.08 -9.62
CA ALA A 119 16.47 3.89 -8.77
C ALA A 119 15.15 3.67 -8.01
N LEU A 120 14.78 2.41 -7.84
CA LEU A 120 13.74 1.99 -6.89
C LEU A 120 14.41 1.37 -5.66
N TRP A 121 13.89 1.71 -4.48
CA TRP A 121 14.32 1.15 -3.21
C TRP A 121 13.16 0.43 -2.55
N PRO A 122 13.25 -0.87 -2.26
CA PRO A 122 12.20 -1.59 -1.55
C PRO A 122 12.16 -1.15 -0.08
N ILE A 123 11.02 -0.66 0.37
CA ILE A 123 10.80 -0.28 1.77
C ILE A 123 10.38 -1.50 2.58
N THR A 124 9.25 -2.08 2.22
CA THR A 124 8.69 -3.26 2.90
C THR A 124 7.56 -3.88 2.07
N LYS A 125 7.07 -5.01 2.56
CA LYS A 125 5.82 -5.64 2.07
C LYS A 125 4.93 -5.86 3.28
N TYR A 126 3.61 -5.66 3.12
CA TYR A 126 2.70 -5.79 4.25
C TYR A 126 1.28 -6.12 3.83
N PHE A 127 0.51 -6.67 4.77
CA PHE A 127 -0.93 -6.82 4.64
C PHE A 127 -1.64 -5.61 5.23
N PRO A 128 -2.47 -4.87 4.49
CA PRO A 128 -3.20 -3.72 5.03
C PRO A 128 -4.33 -4.15 5.99
N SER A 129 -4.97 -5.30 5.76
CA SER A 129 -6.09 -5.77 6.57
C SER A 129 -6.27 -7.30 6.52
N PRO A 130 -5.31 -8.11 7.04
CA PRO A 130 -5.29 -9.57 6.86
C PRO A 130 -6.42 -10.31 7.61
N GLY A 131 -7.19 -9.61 8.43
CA GLY A 131 -8.37 -10.18 9.07
C GLY A 131 -9.54 -10.46 8.13
N GLY A 132 -9.55 -9.86 6.94
CA GLY A 132 -10.66 -10.00 6.00
C GLY A 132 -10.30 -9.74 4.53
N SER A 133 -9.06 -9.41 4.22
CA SER A 133 -8.57 -9.23 2.84
C SER A 133 -7.25 -9.98 2.65
N ASP A 134 -7.02 -10.50 1.45
CA ASP A 134 -5.77 -11.13 1.04
C ASP A 134 -4.83 -10.18 0.29
N GLU A 135 -5.21 -8.91 0.12
CA GLU A 135 -4.36 -7.91 -0.49
C GLU A 135 -2.98 -7.84 0.17
N PHE A 136 -1.94 -7.89 -0.65
CA PHE A 136 -0.56 -7.74 -0.22
C PHE A 136 0.06 -6.53 -0.91
N VAL A 137 0.63 -5.61 -0.15
CA VAL A 137 1.17 -4.35 -0.67
C VAL A 137 2.69 -4.42 -0.73
N HIS A 138 3.24 -4.15 -1.92
CA HIS A 138 4.66 -3.94 -2.16
C HIS A 138 4.95 -2.44 -2.09
N LEU A 139 5.72 -2.01 -1.09
CA LEU A 139 6.02 -0.61 -0.85
C LEU A 139 7.45 -0.26 -1.25
N PHE A 140 7.57 0.71 -2.13
CA PHE A 140 8.84 1.20 -2.65
C PHE A 140 9.03 2.70 -2.38
N MET A 141 10.25 3.16 -2.55
CA MET A 141 10.60 4.55 -2.77
C MET A 141 11.24 4.68 -4.14
N GLY A 142 10.82 5.68 -4.93
CA GLY A 142 11.32 5.95 -6.26
C GLY A 142 12.14 7.23 -6.29
N GLN A 143 13.39 7.13 -6.79
CA GLN A 143 14.21 8.32 -7.03
C GLN A 143 13.64 9.13 -8.20
N CYS A 144 13.32 10.40 -7.97
CA CYS A 144 12.81 11.28 -9.02
C CYS A 144 13.44 12.66 -8.97
N ASP A 145 13.19 13.46 -10.02
CA ASP A 145 13.34 14.91 -10.02
C ASP A 145 11.97 15.53 -9.82
N SER A 146 11.75 16.21 -8.71
CA SER A 146 10.47 16.87 -8.37
C SER A 146 10.22 18.14 -9.18
N GLN A 147 11.25 18.65 -9.89
CA GLN A 147 11.15 19.90 -10.63
C GLN A 147 10.16 19.77 -11.79
N GLY A 148 9.08 20.55 -11.70
CA GLY A 148 8.01 20.56 -12.71
C GLY A 148 6.95 19.47 -12.51
N ALA A 149 7.09 18.63 -11.48
CA ALA A 149 6.03 17.70 -11.08
C ALA A 149 4.79 18.47 -10.58
N GLY A 150 3.62 17.94 -10.86
CA GLY A 150 2.33 18.55 -10.47
C GLY A 150 1.31 18.50 -11.58
N GLY A 151 0.11 19.05 -11.32
CA GLY A 151 -0.96 19.10 -12.29
C GLY A 151 -2.01 18.02 -12.09
N LEU A 152 -2.81 17.79 -13.13
CA LEU A 152 -3.86 16.76 -13.16
C LEU A 152 -3.42 15.61 -14.06
N HIS A 153 -3.58 14.41 -13.59
CA HIS A 153 -3.17 13.16 -14.20
C HIS A 153 -4.25 12.09 -14.03
N GLY A 154 -3.91 10.85 -14.36
CA GLY A 154 -4.80 9.70 -14.34
C GLY A 154 -5.39 9.38 -15.69
N LEU A 155 -5.93 8.18 -15.84
CA LEU A 155 -6.50 7.67 -17.07
C LEU A 155 -8.03 7.89 -17.10
N GLU A 156 -8.52 8.70 -18.03
CA GLU A 156 -9.96 8.93 -18.22
C GLU A 156 -10.73 7.63 -18.46
N SER A 157 -10.10 6.65 -19.14
CA SER A 157 -10.66 5.32 -19.39
C SER A 157 -10.90 4.51 -18.10
N GLU A 158 -10.19 4.83 -17.03
CA GLU A 158 -10.33 4.22 -15.69
C GLU A 158 -11.13 5.08 -14.73
N GLY A 159 -11.57 6.25 -15.18
CA GLY A 159 -12.34 7.21 -14.37
C GLY A 159 -11.50 7.90 -13.31
N GLU A 160 -10.20 8.03 -13.56
CA GLU A 160 -9.27 8.65 -12.64
C GLU A 160 -9.20 10.15 -12.83
N ASP A 161 -9.20 10.88 -11.72
CA ASP A 161 -8.96 12.32 -11.61
C ASP A 161 -7.98 12.53 -10.44
N ILE A 162 -6.71 12.65 -10.79
CA ILE A 162 -5.59 12.63 -9.84
C ILE A 162 -4.89 13.98 -9.85
N ARG A 163 -4.79 14.60 -8.69
CA ARG A 163 -4.01 15.81 -8.48
C ARG A 163 -2.65 15.49 -7.91
N VAL A 164 -1.60 15.84 -8.63
CA VAL A 164 -0.20 15.67 -8.20
C VAL A 164 0.30 16.93 -7.52
N THR A 165 0.96 16.80 -6.39
CA THR A 165 1.52 17.91 -5.61
C THR A 165 2.91 17.57 -5.08
N VAL A 166 3.80 18.56 -5.07
CA VAL A 166 5.14 18.46 -4.47
C VAL A 166 5.09 19.03 -3.06
N TRP A 167 5.67 18.28 -2.12
CA TRP A 167 5.73 18.64 -0.70
C TRP A 167 7.17 18.62 -0.23
N SER A 168 7.58 19.58 0.61
CA SER A 168 8.79 19.36 1.40
C SER A 168 8.58 18.13 2.27
N PHE A 169 9.65 17.38 2.53
CA PHE A 169 9.54 16.22 3.43
C PHE A 169 8.96 16.60 4.80
N ASP A 170 9.37 17.74 5.33
CA ASP A 170 8.93 18.21 6.65
C ASP A 170 7.43 18.58 6.66
N ASP A 171 6.89 19.19 5.59
CA ASP A 171 5.45 19.46 5.46
C ASP A 171 4.63 18.18 5.33
N ALA A 172 5.14 17.18 4.61
CA ALA A 172 4.49 15.87 4.49
C ALA A 172 4.44 15.16 5.85
N MET A 173 5.52 15.21 6.63
CA MET A 173 5.54 14.67 8.00
C MET A 173 4.61 15.43 8.94
N GLN A 174 4.51 16.75 8.80
CA GLN A 174 3.55 17.54 9.55
C GLN A 174 2.11 17.16 9.19
N ALA A 175 1.84 16.86 7.92
CA ALA A 175 0.52 16.41 7.47
C ALA A 175 0.14 15.03 7.99
N VAL A 176 1.11 14.15 8.26
CA VAL A 176 0.88 12.90 9.01
C VAL A 176 0.53 13.21 10.47
N ALA A 177 1.29 14.10 11.09
CA ALA A 177 1.10 14.42 12.52
C ALA A 177 -0.25 15.12 12.82
N ASP A 178 -0.75 15.95 11.90
CA ASP A 178 -2.01 16.68 12.07
C ASP A 178 -3.23 15.97 11.44
N GLY A 179 -3.02 14.79 10.85
CA GLY A 179 -4.11 13.94 10.34
C GLY A 179 -4.65 14.35 8.96
N ARG A 180 -3.95 15.18 8.20
CA ARG A 180 -4.26 15.43 6.78
C ARG A 180 -3.90 14.23 5.90
N ILE A 181 -2.82 13.53 6.22
CA ILE A 181 -2.43 12.25 5.60
C ILE A 181 -2.88 11.12 6.52
N ILE A 182 -3.84 10.32 6.04
CA ILE A 182 -4.45 9.21 6.78
C ILE A 182 -4.37 7.87 6.03
N ASN A 183 -3.79 7.85 4.84
CA ASN A 183 -3.54 6.64 4.07
C ASN A 183 -2.38 5.85 4.68
N ALA A 184 -2.56 4.55 4.91
CA ALA A 184 -1.59 3.71 5.62
C ALA A 184 -0.26 3.59 4.87
N ALA A 185 -0.28 3.36 3.54
CA ALA A 185 0.93 3.24 2.74
C ALA A 185 1.78 4.51 2.82
N THR A 186 1.12 5.67 2.71
CA THR A 186 1.76 6.99 2.77
C THR A 186 2.40 7.24 4.13
N ILE A 187 1.69 6.93 5.22
CA ILE A 187 2.20 7.06 6.58
C ILE A 187 3.43 6.16 6.78
N ILE A 188 3.36 4.89 6.37
CA ILE A 188 4.46 3.93 6.52
C ILE A 188 5.70 4.40 5.74
N ALA A 189 5.52 4.81 4.48
CA ALA A 189 6.62 5.25 3.63
C ALA A 189 7.30 6.52 4.17
N LEU A 190 6.52 7.53 4.58
CA LEU A 190 7.06 8.77 5.13
C LEU A 190 7.79 8.54 6.46
N GLN A 191 7.24 7.70 7.35
CA GLN A 191 7.90 7.33 8.60
C GLN A 191 9.17 6.51 8.35
N TRP A 192 9.16 5.61 7.38
CA TRP A 192 10.38 4.88 6.99
C TRP A 192 11.44 5.84 6.44
N LEU A 193 11.05 6.78 5.57
CA LEU A 193 11.98 7.79 5.05
C LEU A 193 12.53 8.67 6.18
N ALA A 194 11.72 9.04 7.18
CA ALA A 194 12.19 9.78 8.35
C ALA A 194 13.36 9.10 9.07
N LEU A 195 13.30 7.77 9.18
CA LEU A 195 14.33 6.97 9.85
C LEU A 195 15.59 6.76 8.98
N ASN A 196 15.45 6.82 7.66
CA ASN A 196 16.50 6.48 6.70
C ASN A 196 16.95 7.67 5.84
N ARG A 197 16.40 8.88 6.08
CA ARG A 197 16.55 10.06 5.21
C ARG A 197 18.02 10.44 4.95
N ALA A 198 18.87 10.39 5.96
CA ALA A 198 20.27 10.75 5.81
C ALA A 198 21.02 9.76 4.91
N GLU A 199 20.75 8.47 5.04
CA GLU A 199 21.33 7.41 4.19
C GLU A 199 20.88 7.58 2.74
N ILE A 200 19.57 7.70 2.52
CA ILE A 200 19.01 7.83 1.16
C ILE A 200 19.49 9.09 0.47
N ARG A 201 19.56 10.21 1.18
CA ARG A 201 20.14 11.44 0.60
C ARG A 201 21.60 11.27 0.24
N GLY A 202 22.38 10.55 1.04
CA GLY A 202 23.76 10.25 0.72
C GLY A 202 23.95 9.34 -0.50
N LEU A 203 22.98 8.49 -0.81
CA LEU A 203 23.00 7.60 -1.96
C LEU A 203 22.48 8.26 -3.26
N TRP A 204 21.55 9.19 -3.16
CA TRP A 204 20.78 9.72 -4.30
C TRP A 204 21.07 11.21 -4.63
N SER A 205 21.89 11.89 -3.85
CA SER A 205 22.24 13.32 -4.04
C SER A 205 23.38 13.52 -5.04
#